data_4447964ea6715bbdf28273692a2fb7d3
#
_entry.id   4447964ea6715bbdf28273692a2fb7d3
#
_cell.length_a   1.000
_cell.length_b   1.000
_cell.length_c   1.000
_cell.angle_alpha   90.00
_cell.angle_beta   90.00
_cell.angle_gamma   90.00
#
_symmetry.space_group_name_H-M   'P 1'
#
loop_
_entity.id
_entity.type
_entity.pdbx_description
1 polymer ?
#
loop_
_entity_poly.entity_id
_entity_poly.type
_entity_poly.pdbx_seq_one_letter_code
_entity_poly.pdbx_strand_id
1 'polypeptide(L)'
;MITLASASAARAALLKAAGVGFQVVTSGVDEAAIKDRLVAEGAHPAAVAGTLAESKALAVSAGRPGLVIGPDQTLEFGGDLYDKAPNLQAAAERLRTLRGSTHQLHSAVVTARDGRRLWGETVTATLTMRDFSDAFLDAYLTRNADAALWSVGCYALEAEGVQLFERIEGDYFAILGLPMTGLLAHLRAERLVPR
;
A
#
# COMPACT_ATOMS: atom_id res chain seq x y z
N MET A 1 14.32 15.04 11.18
CA MET A 1 13.28 15.33 10.16
C MET A 1 12.89 14.01 9.50
N ILE A 2 11.58 13.79 9.28
CA ILE A 2 11.06 12.58 8.62
C ILE A 2 10.52 12.97 7.24
N THR A 3 10.81 12.15 6.22
CA THR A 3 10.29 12.31 4.87
C THR A 3 9.50 11.06 4.47
N LEU A 4 8.27 11.23 3.97
CA LEU A 4 7.47 10.15 3.38
C LEU A 4 7.70 10.13 1.86
N ALA A 5 8.31 9.06 1.35
CA ALA A 5 8.58 8.85 -0.07
C ALA A 5 7.36 8.24 -0.79
N SER A 6 6.22 8.92 -0.72
CA SER A 6 4.95 8.43 -1.30
C SER A 6 3.98 9.59 -1.55
N ALA A 7 3.32 9.58 -2.70
CA ALA A 7 2.23 10.51 -3.02
C ALA A 7 0.85 10.07 -2.48
N SER A 8 0.75 8.93 -1.79
CA SER A 8 -0.52 8.41 -1.28
C SER A 8 -1.09 9.28 -0.16
N ALA A 9 -2.27 9.84 -0.39
CA ALA A 9 -3.01 10.62 0.61
C ALA A 9 -3.38 9.79 1.84
N ALA A 10 -3.76 8.51 1.66
CA ALA A 10 -4.10 7.61 2.74
C ALA A 10 -2.91 7.39 3.69
N ARG A 11 -1.72 7.10 3.15
CA ARG A 11 -0.50 6.94 3.95
C ARG A 11 -0.10 8.20 4.71
N ALA A 12 -0.24 9.36 4.05
CA ALA A 12 0.00 10.65 4.69
C ALA A 12 -1.00 10.92 5.82
N ALA A 13 -2.28 10.58 5.62
CA ALA A 13 -3.32 10.70 6.64
C ALA A 13 -3.04 9.82 7.87
N LEU A 14 -2.56 8.59 7.68
CA LEU A 14 -2.18 7.69 8.78
C LEU A 14 -1.06 8.28 9.65
N LEU A 15 0.02 8.76 9.05
CA LEU A 15 1.12 9.40 9.79
C LEU A 15 0.66 10.67 10.51
N LYS A 16 -0.16 11.50 9.84
CA LYS A 16 -0.73 12.72 10.43
C LYS A 16 -1.63 12.40 11.62
N ALA A 17 -2.51 11.40 11.49
CA ALA A 17 -3.40 10.97 12.56
C ALA A 17 -2.63 10.41 13.77
N ALA A 18 -1.47 9.78 13.52
CA ALA A 18 -0.56 9.31 14.56
C ALA A 18 0.30 10.43 15.19
N GLY A 19 0.12 11.69 14.81
CA GLY A 19 0.89 12.82 15.35
C GLY A 19 2.36 12.88 14.88
N VAL A 20 2.71 12.13 13.83
CA VAL A 20 4.07 12.15 13.27
C VAL A 20 4.22 13.37 12.34
N GLY A 21 5.23 14.21 12.60
CA GLY A 21 5.59 15.31 11.71
C GLY A 21 6.46 14.80 10.55
N PHE A 22 6.08 15.08 9.30
CA PHE A 22 6.80 14.62 8.11
C PHE A 22 6.63 15.58 6.93
N GLN A 23 7.49 15.43 5.93
CA GLN A 23 7.35 16.04 4.60
C GLN A 23 7.06 14.95 3.57
N VAL A 24 6.31 15.29 2.51
CA VAL A 24 6.04 14.39 1.38
C VAL A 24 6.99 14.67 0.24
N VAL A 25 7.57 13.61 -0.34
CA VAL A 25 8.42 13.68 -1.53
C VAL A 25 8.11 12.48 -2.42
N THR A 26 7.95 12.70 -3.72
CA THR A 26 7.86 11.61 -4.70
C THR A 26 9.25 11.03 -4.96
N SER A 27 9.34 9.71 -5.02
CA SER A 27 10.64 9.01 -5.12
C SER A 27 11.31 9.14 -6.49
N GLY A 28 10.55 9.38 -7.57
CA GLY A 28 11.06 9.35 -8.94
C GLY A 28 11.52 7.97 -9.42
N VAL A 29 11.25 6.92 -8.68
CA VAL A 29 11.60 5.53 -9.04
C VAL A 29 10.68 5.04 -10.15
N ASP A 30 11.27 4.37 -11.16
CA ASP A 30 10.51 3.64 -12.18
C ASP A 30 9.96 2.33 -11.58
N GLU A 31 8.77 2.45 -10.97
CA GLU A 31 8.10 1.32 -10.30
C GLU A 31 7.68 0.24 -11.30
N ALA A 32 7.34 0.62 -12.54
CA ALA A 32 6.92 -0.32 -13.58
C ALA A 32 8.09 -1.22 -13.97
N ALA A 33 9.24 -0.65 -14.29
CA ALA A 33 10.43 -1.43 -14.66
C ALA A 33 10.88 -2.39 -13.55
N ILE A 34 10.79 -1.97 -12.28
CA ILE A 34 11.12 -2.84 -11.14
C ILE A 34 10.13 -4.00 -11.04
N LYS A 35 8.82 -3.73 -11.15
CA LYS A 35 7.78 -4.75 -11.11
C LYS A 35 7.92 -5.77 -12.24
N ASP A 36 8.04 -5.29 -13.47
CA ASP A 36 8.16 -6.14 -14.66
C ASP A 36 9.34 -7.12 -14.53
N ARG A 37 10.48 -6.62 -14.07
CA ARG A 37 11.65 -7.46 -13.81
C ARG A 37 11.37 -8.51 -12.74
N LEU A 38 10.82 -8.11 -11.58
CA LEU A 38 10.57 -9.03 -10.46
C LEU A 38 9.50 -10.07 -10.81
N VAL A 39 8.47 -9.70 -11.55
CA VAL A 39 7.44 -10.63 -12.04
C VAL A 39 8.05 -11.64 -13.03
N ALA A 40 8.91 -11.19 -13.94
CA ALA A 40 9.63 -12.07 -14.85
C ALA A 40 10.59 -13.05 -14.14
N GLU A 41 11.13 -12.65 -12.99
CA GLU A 41 11.96 -13.49 -12.10
C GLU A 41 11.11 -14.43 -11.21
N GLY A 42 9.78 -14.38 -11.28
CA GLY A 42 8.87 -15.19 -10.45
C GLY A 42 8.83 -14.75 -8.96
N ALA A 43 9.12 -13.50 -8.69
CA ALA A 43 9.11 -12.99 -7.32
C ALA A 43 7.68 -12.98 -6.75
N HIS A 44 7.53 -13.43 -5.50
CA HIS A 44 6.26 -13.36 -4.79
C HIS A 44 5.80 -11.91 -4.61
N PRO A 45 4.48 -11.58 -4.72
CA PRO A 45 3.96 -10.22 -4.58
C PRO A 45 4.40 -9.47 -3.32
N ALA A 46 4.55 -10.16 -2.18
CA ALA A 46 5.10 -9.57 -0.96
C ALA A 46 6.56 -9.10 -1.11
N ALA A 47 7.39 -9.84 -1.88
CA ALA A 47 8.77 -9.44 -2.15
C ALA A 47 8.81 -8.23 -3.11
N VAL A 48 7.87 -8.16 -4.06
CA VAL A 48 7.71 -6.99 -4.94
C VAL A 48 7.42 -5.73 -4.12
N ALA A 49 6.44 -5.80 -3.19
CA ALA A 49 6.13 -4.68 -2.28
C ALA A 49 7.36 -4.24 -1.47
N GLY A 50 8.11 -5.20 -0.90
CA GLY A 50 9.33 -4.93 -0.14
C GLY A 50 10.41 -4.23 -0.96
N THR A 51 10.66 -4.71 -2.18
CA THR A 51 11.67 -4.14 -3.08
C THR A 51 11.29 -2.72 -3.54
N LEU A 52 10.02 -2.48 -3.86
CA LEU A 52 9.53 -1.15 -4.23
C LEU A 52 9.63 -0.17 -3.05
N ALA A 53 9.24 -0.60 -1.85
CA ALA A 53 9.36 0.20 -0.63
C ALA A 53 10.83 0.59 -0.37
N GLU A 54 11.75 -0.36 -0.49
CA GLU A 54 13.19 -0.12 -0.31
C GLU A 54 13.74 0.82 -1.39
N SER A 55 13.42 0.59 -2.65
CA SER A 55 13.88 1.44 -3.76
C SER A 55 13.43 2.90 -3.57
N LYS A 56 12.18 3.13 -3.14
CA LYS A 56 11.66 4.47 -2.82
C LYS A 56 12.41 5.12 -1.66
N ALA A 57 12.62 4.38 -0.57
CA ALA A 57 13.33 4.87 0.60
C ALA A 57 14.78 5.27 0.27
N LEU A 58 15.51 4.39 -0.43
CA LEU A 58 16.90 4.60 -0.80
C LEU A 58 17.06 5.78 -1.75
N ALA A 59 16.25 5.86 -2.82
CA ALA A 59 16.32 6.92 -3.82
C ALA A 59 16.15 8.32 -3.20
N VAL A 60 15.18 8.48 -2.29
CA VAL A 60 14.93 9.76 -1.63
C VAL A 60 15.99 10.06 -0.57
N SER A 61 16.46 9.06 0.20
CA SER A 61 17.40 9.27 1.29
C SER A 61 18.83 9.59 0.81
N ALA A 62 19.19 9.23 -0.41
CA ALA A 62 20.49 9.57 -0.98
C ALA A 62 20.68 11.09 -1.20
N GLY A 63 19.59 11.83 -1.39
CA GLY A 63 19.63 13.28 -1.66
C GLY A 63 19.04 14.15 -0.56
N ARG A 64 18.64 13.58 0.60
CA ARG A 64 17.95 14.32 1.67
C ARG A 64 18.40 13.90 3.06
N PRO A 65 18.67 14.87 3.97
CA PRO A 65 19.01 14.57 5.35
C PRO A 65 17.78 14.07 6.14
N GLY A 66 18.03 13.23 7.13
CA GLY A 66 17.01 12.69 8.03
C GLY A 66 16.52 11.31 7.65
N LEU A 67 15.46 10.84 8.30
CA LEU A 67 14.89 9.52 8.06
C LEU A 67 13.87 9.60 6.91
N VAL A 68 13.99 8.69 5.95
CA VAL A 68 13.02 8.53 4.85
C VAL A 68 12.21 7.26 5.09
N ILE A 69 10.89 7.37 4.95
CA ILE A 69 9.94 6.26 4.97
C ILE A 69 9.51 5.99 3.53
N GLY A 70 9.83 4.82 3.01
CA GLY A 70 9.41 4.33 1.70
C GLY A 70 8.37 3.22 1.88
N PRO A 71 7.09 3.47 1.59
CA PRO A 71 6.04 2.44 1.63
C PRO A 71 5.66 1.97 0.24
N ASP A 72 5.25 0.69 0.14
CA ASP A 72 4.55 0.16 -1.02
C ASP A 72 3.47 -0.84 -0.63
N GLN A 73 2.55 -1.13 -1.55
CA GLN A 73 1.51 -2.13 -1.35
C GLN A 73 1.20 -2.83 -2.66
N THR A 74 1.12 -4.16 -2.61
CA THR A 74 0.67 -5.01 -3.72
C THR A 74 -0.58 -5.78 -3.33
N LEU A 75 -1.40 -6.12 -4.33
CA LEU A 75 -2.50 -7.07 -4.20
C LEU A 75 -2.11 -8.37 -4.89
N GLU A 76 -2.37 -9.47 -4.20
CA GLU A 76 -2.21 -10.83 -4.72
C GLU A 76 -3.56 -11.54 -4.79
N PHE A 77 -3.86 -12.13 -5.93
CA PHE A 77 -5.00 -13.03 -6.10
C PHE A 77 -4.63 -14.21 -6.99
N GLY A 78 -4.78 -15.43 -6.48
CA GLY A 78 -4.42 -16.64 -7.20
C GLY A 78 -2.91 -16.81 -7.48
N GLY A 79 -2.05 -16.11 -6.75
CA GLY A 79 -0.60 -16.07 -6.99
C GLY A 79 -0.15 -14.96 -7.92
N ASP A 80 -1.09 -14.26 -8.59
CA ASP A 80 -0.81 -13.16 -9.49
C ASP A 80 -0.78 -11.81 -8.77
N LEU A 81 0.10 -10.93 -9.23
CA LEU A 81 0.19 -9.55 -8.78
C LEU A 81 -0.79 -8.67 -9.58
N TYR A 82 -1.56 -7.87 -8.86
CA TYR A 82 -2.49 -6.91 -9.45
C TYR A 82 -2.05 -5.47 -9.20
N ASP A 83 -2.00 -4.68 -10.26
CA ASP A 83 -1.75 -3.24 -10.22
C ASP A 83 -3.03 -2.43 -10.10
N LYS A 84 -2.91 -1.09 -9.91
CA LYS A 84 -4.06 -0.19 -9.97
C LYS A 84 -4.78 -0.31 -11.30
N ALA A 85 -6.11 -0.24 -11.26
CA ALA A 85 -6.91 -0.26 -12.47
C ALA A 85 -6.68 1.03 -13.28
N PRO A 86 -6.44 0.93 -14.61
CA PRO A 86 -6.18 2.11 -15.43
C PRO A 86 -7.44 2.96 -15.70
N ASN A 87 -8.62 2.38 -15.51
CA ASN A 87 -9.92 3.03 -15.72
C ASN A 87 -11.02 2.28 -14.96
N LEU A 88 -12.22 2.86 -14.90
CA LEU A 88 -13.38 2.29 -14.19
C LEU A 88 -13.87 0.95 -14.76
N GLN A 89 -13.73 0.72 -16.06
CA GLN A 89 -14.06 -0.57 -16.66
C GLN A 89 -13.15 -1.68 -16.11
N ALA A 90 -11.84 -1.46 -16.10
CA ALA A 90 -10.88 -2.40 -15.53
C ALA A 90 -11.08 -2.58 -14.02
N ALA A 91 -11.49 -1.53 -13.30
CA ALA A 91 -11.85 -1.61 -11.89
C ALA A 91 -13.10 -2.50 -11.67
N ALA A 92 -14.12 -2.36 -12.53
CA ALA A 92 -15.32 -3.21 -12.48
C ALA A 92 -14.98 -4.69 -12.74
N GLU A 93 -14.16 -4.96 -13.75
CA GLU A 93 -13.69 -6.30 -14.08
C GLU A 93 -12.91 -6.92 -12.91
N ARG A 94 -12.01 -6.17 -12.28
CA ARG A 94 -11.27 -6.60 -11.09
C ARG A 94 -12.20 -6.93 -9.93
N LEU A 95 -13.13 -6.05 -9.59
CA LEU A 95 -14.06 -6.30 -8.50
C LEU A 95 -14.97 -7.50 -8.77
N ARG A 96 -15.35 -7.76 -10.04
CA ARG A 96 -16.04 -9.00 -10.42
C ARG A 96 -15.17 -10.25 -10.24
N THR A 97 -13.88 -10.15 -10.58
CA THR A 97 -12.91 -11.24 -10.38
C THR A 97 -12.70 -11.55 -8.89
N LEU A 98 -12.67 -10.54 -8.03
CA LEU A 98 -12.45 -10.71 -6.59
C LEU A 98 -13.74 -11.04 -5.82
N ARG A 99 -14.92 -10.83 -6.41
CA ARG A 99 -16.23 -11.10 -5.81
C ARG A 99 -16.35 -12.56 -5.35
N GLY A 100 -16.82 -12.77 -4.11
CA GLY A 100 -16.96 -14.09 -3.51
C GLY A 100 -15.64 -14.84 -3.28
N SER A 101 -14.51 -14.16 -3.38
CA SER A 101 -13.18 -14.76 -3.30
C SER A 101 -12.30 -14.09 -2.25
N THR A 102 -11.21 -14.77 -1.90
CA THR A 102 -10.22 -14.27 -0.95
C THR A 102 -8.97 -13.82 -1.69
N HIS A 103 -8.47 -12.64 -1.35
CA HIS A 103 -7.22 -12.08 -1.86
C HIS A 103 -6.34 -11.57 -0.72
N GLN A 104 -5.09 -11.24 -1.01
CA GLN A 104 -4.14 -10.72 -0.04
C GLN A 104 -3.66 -9.32 -0.43
N LEU A 105 -3.41 -8.51 0.59
CA LEU A 105 -2.67 -7.26 0.48
C LEU A 105 -1.34 -7.41 1.20
N HIS A 106 -0.25 -7.11 0.51
CA HIS A 106 1.08 -7.08 1.11
C HIS A 106 1.54 -5.63 1.20
N SER A 107 1.63 -5.11 2.42
CA SER A 107 2.05 -3.74 2.68
C SER A 107 3.44 -3.73 3.28
N ALA A 108 4.36 -3.13 2.54
CA ALA A 108 5.74 -2.99 2.95
C ALA A 108 6.06 -1.56 3.36
N VAL A 109 6.91 -1.41 4.35
CA VAL A 109 7.51 -0.16 4.76
C VAL A 109 9.00 -0.36 5.00
N VAL A 110 9.81 0.51 4.44
CA VAL A 110 11.26 0.54 4.65
C VAL A 110 11.67 1.94 5.10
N THR A 111 12.58 2.01 6.05
CA THR A 111 13.20 3.28 6.43
C THR A 111 14.66 3.29 5.99
N ALA A 112 15.10 4.46 5.50
CA ALA A 112 16.47 4.68 5.06
C ALA A 112 17.00 6.04 5.52
N ARG A 113 18.32 6.16 5.63
CA ARG A 113 19.05 7.41 5.91
C ARG A 113 20.37 7.38 5.16
N ASP A 114 20.71 8.50 4.50
CA ASP A 114 21.97 8.66 3.77
C ASP A 114 22.23 7.53 2.75
N GLY A 115 21.18 7.14 2.02
CA GLY A 115 21.23 6.07 1.01
C GLY A 115 21.36 4.65 1.58
N ARG A 116 21.16 4.44 2.88
CA ARG A 116 21.27 3.12 3.53
C ARG A 116 19.97 2.74 4.21
N ARG A 117 19.54 1.49 4.01
CA ARG A 117 18.41 0.90 4.71
C ARG A 117 18.74 0.76 6.20
N LEU A 118 17.79 1.16 7.06
CA LEU A 118 17.89 1.02 8.52
C LEU A 118 16.98 -0.10 9.03
N TRP A 119 15.75 -0.14 8.54
CA TRP A 119 14.73 -1.10 8.99
C TRP A 119 13.70 -1.34 7.88
N GLY A 120 12.96 -2.42 7.96
CA GLY A 120 11.83 -2.66 7.08
C GLY A 120 10.98 -3.83 7.53
N GLU A 121 9.69 -3.77 7.19
CA GLU A 121 8.69 -4.77 7.51
C GLU A 121 7.73 -4.92 6.32
N THR A 122 7.25 -6.13 6.09
CA THR A 122 6.14 -6.41 5.16
C THR A 122 5.06 -7.18 5.91
N VAL A 123 3.85 -6.64 5.91
CA VAL A 123 2.69 -7.22 6.60
C VAL A 123 1.67 -7.65 5.56
N THR A 124 1.15 -8.87 5.71
CA THR A 124 0.10 -9.42 4.85
C THR A 124 -1.23 -9.37 5.58
N ALA A 125 -2.26 -8.92 4.87
CA ALA A 125 -3.66 -9.02 5.29
C ALA A 125 -4.44 -9.86 4.29
N THR A 126 -5.41 -10.62 4.77
CA THR A 126 -6.27 -11.50 3.98
C THR A 126 -7.71 -10.98 4.02
N LEU A 127 -8.29 -10.72 2.85
CA LEU A 127 -9.60 -10.13 2.72
C LEU A 127 -10.49 -11.03 1.86
N THR A 128 -11.68 -11.39 2.36
CA THR A 128 -12.67 -12.16 1.62
C THR A 128 -13.81 -11.24 1.22
N MET A 129 -14.01 -11.07 -0.09
CA MET A 129 -15.15 -10.31 -0.62
C MET A 129 -16.42 -11.15 -0.56
N ARG A 130 -17.53 -10.50 -0.19
CA ARG A 130 -18.85 -11.12 -0.29
C ARG A 130 -19.29 -11.27 -1.76
N ASP A 131 -20.26 -12.12 -2.03
CA ASP A 131 -20.91 -12.24 -3.33
C ASP A 131 -21.95 -11.12 -3.50
N PHE A 132 -21.50 -9.95 -3.95
CA PHE A 132 -22.36 -8.80 -4.22
C PHE A 132 -22.92 -8.83 -5.65
N SER A 133 -24.09 -8.21 -5.86
CA SER A 133 -24.74 -8.12 -7.17
C SER A 133 -24.06 -7.09 -8.11
N ASP A 134 -24.27 -7.24 -9.42
CA ASP A 134 -23.79 -6.23 -10.40
C ASP A 134 -24.42 -4.86 -10.16
N ALA A 135 -25.71 -4.81 -9.77
CA ALA A 135 -26.36 -3.55 -9.41
C ALA A 135 -25.69 -2.83 -8.24
N PHE A 136 -25.22 -3.60 -7.22
CA PHE A 136 -24.43 -3.04 -6.13
C PHE A 136 -23.08 -2.52 -6.64
N LEU A 137 -22.38 -3.30 -7.48
CA LEU A 137 -21.09 -2.92 -8.05
C LEU A 137 -21.18 -1.62 -8.85
N ASP A 138 -22.18 -1.49 -9.72
CA ASP A 138 -22.39 -0.30 -10.55
C ASP A 138 -22.67 0.95 -9.68
N ALA A 139 -23.52 0.80 -8.66
CA ALA A 139 -23.79 1.86 -7.70
C ALA A 139 -22.55 2.23 -6.87
N TYR A 140 -21.75 1.23 -6.44
CA TYR A 140 -20.50 1.43 -5.72
C TYR A 140 -19.48 2.23 -6.55
N LEU A 141 -19.22 1.81 -7.79
CA LEU A 141 -18.27 2.49 -8.68
C LEU A 141 -18.70 3.91 -9.05
N THR A 142 -20.00 4.13 -9.18
CA THR A 142 -20.53 5.47 -9.43
C THR A 142 -20.21 6.44 -8.29
N ARG A 143 -20.30 5.98 -7.04
CA ARG A 143 -20.03 6.81 -5.85
C ARG A 143 -18.55 6.87 -5.46
N ASN A 144 -17.76 5.85 -5.82
CA ASN A 144 -16.39 5.65 -5.35
C ASN A 144 -15.35 5.58 -6.48
N ALA A 145 -15.59 6.29 -7.59
CA ALA A 145 -14.73 6.27 -8.79
C ALA A 145 -13.25 6.57 -8.46
N ASP A 146 -13.01 7.58 -7.62
CA ASP A 146 -11.65 7.95 -7.23
C ASP A 146 -10.97 6.83 -6.43
N ALA A 147 -11.63 6.28 -5.42
CA ALA A 147 -11.09 5.18 -4.61
C ALA A 147 -10.79 3.95 -5.47
N ALA A 148 -11.64 3.64 -6.46
CA ALA A 148 -11.46 2.53 -7.38
C ALA A 148 -10.22 2.67 -8.28
N LEU A 149 -9.77 3.90 -8.58
CA LEU A 149 -8.59 4.15 -9.41
C LEU A 149 -7.31 4.39 -8.59
N TRP A 150 -7.42 4.82 -7.34
CA TRP A 150 -6.26 5.14 -6.51
C TRP A 150 -5.72 3.96 -5.71
N SER A 151 -6.53 2.92 -5.47
CA SER A 151 -6.11 1.73 -4.71
C SER A 151 -5.88 0.52 -5.62
N VAL A 152 -4.96 -0.37 -5.23
CA VAL A 152 -4.67 -1.62 -5.97
C VAL A 152 -5.86 -2.58 -5.97
N GLY A 153 -6.72 -2.54 -4.94
CA GLY A 153 -7.91 -3.38 -4.81
C GLY A 153 -9.18 -2.75 -5.36
N CYS A 154 -9.14 -1.52 -5.88
CA CYS A 154 -10.30 -0.75 -6.34
C CYS A 154 -11.30 -0.42 -5.22
N TYR A 155 -10.83 -0.31 -3.97
CA TYR A 155 -11.64 0.04 -2.80
C TYR A 155 -10.85 0.83 -1.76
N ALA A 156 -11.57 1.57 -0.92
CA ALA A 156 -11.07 2.18 0.31
C ALA A 156 -11.81 1.54 1.49
N LEU A 157 -11.09 0.77 2.33
CA LEU A 157 -11.69 0.03 3.44
C LEU A 157 -12.25 0.97 4.53
N GLU A 158 -11.60 2.10 4.72
CA GLU A 158 -11.98 3.16 5.68
C GLU A 158 -13.23 3.95 5.26
N ALA A 159 -13.80 3.61 4.09
CA ALA A 159 -14.99 4.23 3.52
C ALA A 159 -16.01 3.17 3.11
N GLU A 160 -16.84 3.46 2.10
CA GLU A 160 -17.89 2.55 1.61
C GLU A 160 -17.34 1.20 1.11
N GLY A 161 -16.05 1.12 0.77
CA GLY A 161 -15.39 -0.12 0.34
C GLY A 161 -15.49 -1.26 1.36
N VAL A 162 -15.70 -0.96 2.65
CA VAL A 162 -15.94 -2.00 3.67
C VAL A 162 -17.15 -2.87 3.35
N GLN A 163 -18.14 -2.36 2.62
CA GLN A 163 -19.33 -3.11 2.22
C GLN A 163 -19.05 -4.24 1.21
N LEU A 164 -17.89 -4.25 0.58
CA LEU A 164 -17.48 -5.31 -0.35
C LEU A 164 -17.07 -6.60 0.38
N PHE A 165 -16.81 -6.57 1.68
CA PHE A 165 -16.20 -7.66 2.42
C PHE A 165 -17.18 -8.39 3.34
N GLU A 166 -16.97 -9.69 3.48
CA GLU A 166 -17.58 -10.51 4.53
C GLU A 166 -16.59 -10.85 5.64
N ARG A 167 -15.27 -10.89 5.33
CA ARG A 167 -14.21 -11.21 6.29
C ARG A 167 -12.93 -10.43 6.01
N ILE A 168 -12.32 -9.92 7.06
CA ILE A 168 -11.06 -9.18 7.01
C ILE A 168 -10.17 -9.70 8.13
N GLU A 169 -8.95 -10.13 7.78
CA GLU A 169 -7.95 -10.66 8.71
C GLU A 169 -6.62 -9.96 8.48
N GLY A 170 -6.01 -9.47 9.56
CA GLY A 170 -4.73 -8.80 9.53
C GLY A 170 -4.75 -7.41 10.16
N ASP A 171 -3.66 -6.68 10.01
CA ASP A 171 -3.48 -5.35 10.57
C ASP A 171 -4.24 -4.29 9.75
N TYR A 172 -5.11 -3.53 10.42
CA TYR A 172 -5.92 -2.49 9.78
C TYR A 172 -5.08 -1.43 9.06
N PHE A 173 -4.01 -0.97 9.69
CA PHE A 173 -3.15 0.06 9.11
C PHE A 173 -2.38 -0.47 7.89
N ALA A 174 -1.96 -1.74 7.93
CA ALA A 174 -1.36 -2.40 6.78
C ALA A 174 -2.34 -2.46 5.59
N ILE A 175 -3.63 -2.76 5.82
CA ILE A 175 -4.65 -2.74 4.76
C ILE A 175 -4.74 -1.35 4.12
N LEU A 176 -4.65 -0.28 4.91
CA LEU A 176 -4.61 1.11 4.41
C LEU A 176 -3.27 1.49 3.76
N GLY A 177 -2.32 0.57 3.68
CA GLY A 177 -1.09 0.67 2.91
C GLY A 177 0.14 1.15 3.68
N LEU A 178 0.09 1.17 5.04
CA LEU A 178 1.25 1.50 5.87
C LEU A 178 1.20 0.74 7.21
N PRO A 179 2.08 -0.24 7.45
CA PRO A 179 2.20 -0.95 8.73
C PRO A 179 2.64 0.00 9.86
N MET A 180 1.66 0.63 10.52
CA MET A 180 1.93 1.71 11.49
C MET A 180 2.53 1.21 12.79
N THR A 181 2.13 0.03 13.26
CA THR A 181 2.56 -0.47 14.58
C THR A 181 4.07 -0.70 14.62
N GLY A 182 4.61 -1.45 13.66
CA GLY A 182 6.05 -1.68 13.52
C GLY A 182 6.82 -0.41 13.20
N LEU A 183 6.29 0.42 12.29
CA LEU A 183 6.91 1.70 11.95
C LEU A 183 7.04 2.62 13.17
N LEU A 184 5.99 2.80 13.97
CA LEU A 184 6.04 3.64 15.17
C LEU A 184 6.99 3.08 16.22
N ALA A 185 7.09 1.75 16.37
CA ALA A 185 8.07 1.13 17.25
C ALA A 185 9.50 1.47 16.81
N HIS A 186 9.79 1.38 15.51
CA HIS A 186 11.07 1.77 14.93
C HIS A 186 11.35 3.28 15.11
N LEU A 187 10.38 4.16 14.84
CA LEU A 187 10.54 5.61 15.02
C LEU A 187 10.83 5.99 16.48
N ARG A 188 10.26 5.26 17.46
CA ARG A 188 10.60 5.43 18.89
C ARG A 188 12.03 4.99 19.20
N ALA A 189 12.48 3.89 18.61
CA ALA A 189 13.87 3.42 18.77
C ALA A 189 14.86 4.45 18.21
N GLU A 190 14.53 5.08 17.08
CA GLU A 190 15.29 6.18 16.48
C GLU A 190 15.12 7.53 17.19
N ARG A 191 14.31 7.62 18.25
CA ARG A 191 14.00 8.83 19.03
C ARG A 191 13.39 9.96 18.18
N LEU A 192 12.66 9.61 17.14
CA LEU A 192 12.00 10.57 16.22
C LEU A 192 10.57 10.88 16.62
N VAL A 193 9.97 10.05 17.46
CA VAL A 193 8.66 10.27 18.10
C VAL A 193 8.76 9.95 19.60
N PRO A 194 7.88 10.51 20.46
CA PRO A 194 7.88 10.25 21.90
C PRO A 194 7.72 8.76 22.22
N ARG A 195 8.30 8.34 23.36
CA ARG A 195 8.14 6.99 23.92
C ARG A 195 6.81 6.85 24.62
#